data_bf83dd57c9e586220f36b51090f238a9
#
_entry.id   bf83dd57c9e586220f36b51090f238a9
#
_cell.length_a   1.000
_cell.length_b   1.000
_cell.length_c   1.000
_cell.angle_alpha   90.00
_cell.angle_beta   90.00
_cell.angle_gamma   90.00
#
_symmetry.space_group_name_H-M   'P 1'
#
loop_
_entity.id
_entity.type
_entity.pdbx_description
1 polymer ?
#
loop_
_entity_poly.entity_id
_entity_poly.type
_entity_poly.pdbx_seq_one_letter_code
_entity_poly.pdbx_strand_id
1 'polypeptide(L)'
;MTSTALVYMMTPGLACFYGGLVESKNFLNQIFLSIVCMAIIPVQWCLFGYSFAFGPGNSVFGSFNYAVLRSFGFNNFYGENSDPMNSLTIPSLTFVSFQCAFAIITVALISGSVVGRMKLIPYMIFVFLWSTFCYDPLARWIFSGQGWLNRMGIIDFAGGMVVHFASGISGLVAAIILGSRSNFDPNVLKTGQTHLPFTVLGTGMLWVGWMGFNGGSAVAANGIASLAIVNTNVAAASSMVMWIILEIILGKATGQNLGVVSIPGTCSATVVGLVVITPGAGYVQPGYALLIGLIGGCIIYLFLL
;
A
#
# COMPACT_ATOMS: atom_id res chain seq x y z
N MET A 1 -10.73 -13.74 -5.86
CA MET A 1 -9.98 -14.63 -4.95
C MET A 1 -8.48 -14.60 -5.21
N THR A 2 -7.98 -14.86 -6.43
CA THR A 2 -6.54 -14.78 -6.74
C THR A 2 -5.95 -13.42 -6.37
N SER A 3 -6.61 -12.32 -6.76
CA SER A 3 -6.17 -10.95 -6.40
C SER A 3 -6.11 -10.75 -4.88
N THR A 4 -7.07 -11.28 -4.13
CA THR A 4 -7.05 -11.24 -2.66
C THR A 4 -5.80 -11.91 -2.11
N ALA A 5 -5.47 -13.12 -2.55
CA ALA A 5 -4.28 -13.84 -2.11
C ALA A 5 -2.98 -13.08 -2.46
N LEU A 6 -2.92 -12.47 -3.66
CA LEU A 6 -1.79 -11.64 -4.08
C LEU A 6 -1.61 -10.41 -3.20
N VAL A 7 -2.70 -9.74 -2.81
CA VAL A 7 -2.61 -8.58 -1.90
C VAL A 7 -2.20 -9.00 -0.48
N TYR A 8 -2.71 -10.12 0.04
CA TYR A 8 -2.23 -10.66 1.31
C TYR A 8 -0.73 -10.95 1.29
N MET A 9 -0.18 -11.45 0.18
CA MET A 9 1.25 -11.68 0.00
C MET A 9 2.08 -10.39 0.03
N MET A 10 1.47 -9.23 -0.26
CA MET A 10 2.20 -7.95 -0.22
C MET A 10 2.67 -7.58 1.18
N THR A 11 1.96 -7.95 2.24
CA THR A 11 2.38 -7.62 3.62
C THR A 11 3.67 -8.34 4.04
N PRO A 12 3.84 -9.67 3.85
CA PRO A 12 5.15 -10.30 4.02
C PRO A 12 6.21 -9.74 3.04
N GLY A 13 5.82 -9.41 1.80
CA GLY A 13 6.71 -8.73 0.86
C GLY A 13 7.22 -7.39 1.38
N LEU A 14 6.33 -6.57 1.94
CA LEU A 14 6.68 -5.31 2.61
C LEU A 14 7.59 -5.54 3.82
N ALA A 15 7.31 -6.57 4.62
CA ALA A 15 8.14 -6.93 5.77
C ALA A 15 9.58 -7.24 5.34
N CYS A 16 9.75 -7.99 4.27
CA CYS A 16 11.06 -8.28 3.67
C CYS A 16 11.70 -7.01 3.10
N PHE A 17 10.97 -6.22 2.32
CA PHE A 17 11.46 -4.99 1.71
C PHE A 17 11.97 -4.00 2.75
N TYR A 18 11.16 -3.68 3.75
CA TYR A 18 11.55 -2.77 4.84
C TYR A 18 12.62 -3.36 5.75
N GLY A 19 12.48 -4.66 6.10
CA GLY A 19 13.45 -5.37 6.92
C GLY A 19 14.85 -5.32 6.31
N GLY A 20 14.94 -5.47 5.00
CA GLY A 20 16.22 -5.41 4.30
C GLY A 20 16.87 -4.02 4.26
N LEU A 21 16.11 -2.95 4.48
CA LEU A 21 16.59 -1.55 4.46
C LEU A 21 16.97 -1.00 5.84
N VAL A 22 16.51 -1.62 6.93
CA VAL A 22 16.83 -1.15 8.27
C VAL A 22 18.16 -1.73 8.77
N GLU A 23 18.72 -1.14 9.84
CA GLU A 23 19.89 -1.69 10.52
C GLU A 23 19.63 -3.14 10.96
N SER A 24 20.64 -4.00 10.87
CA SER A 24 20.54 -5.44 11.20
C SER A 24 19.95 -5.71 12.59
N LYS A 25 20.22 -4.85 13.57
CA LYS A 25 19.62 -4.95 14.93
C LYS A 25 18.10 -4.77 14.94
N ASN A 26 17.53 -4.08 13.93
CA ASN A 26 16.11 -3.80 13.79
C ASN A 26 15.41 -4.73 12.80
N PHE A 27 16.12 -5.63 12.14
CA PHE A 27 15.61 -6.48 11.05
C PHE A 27 14.39 -7.30 11.48
N LEU A 28 14.53 -8.13 12.52
CA LEU A 28 13.44 -8.96 13.02
C LEU A 28 12.27 -8.13 13.59
N ASN A 29 12.60 -7.00 14.24
CA ASN A 29 11.59 -6.09 14.75
C ASN A 29 10.74 -5.50 13.61
N GLN A 30 11.39 -5.04 12.52
CA GLN A 30 10.67 -4.51 11.36
C GLN A 30 9.75 -5.56 10.72
N ILE A 31 10.26 -6.78 10.51
CA ILE A 31 9.44 -7.88 9.98
C ILE A 31 8.22 -8.09 10.87
N PHE A 32 8.43 -8.18 12.19
CA PHE A 32 7.33 -8.44 13.12
C PHE A 32 6.31 -7.31 13.16
N LEU A 33 6.73 -6.03 13.14
CA LEU A 33 5.82 -4.89 13.08
C LEU A 33 4.92 -4.93 11.83
N SER A 34 5.44 -5.35 10.69
CA SER A 34 4.63 -5.48 9.47
C SER A 34 3.66 -6.68 9.58
N ILE A 35 4.14 -7.83 10.04
CA ILE A 35 3.35 -9.07 10.10
C ILE A 35 2.23 -9.00 11.15
N VAL A 36 2.45 -8.34 12.29
CA VAL A 36 1.43 -8.25 13.36
C VAL A 36 0.15 -7.53 12.89
N CYS A 37 0.25 -6.68 11.87
CA CYS A 37 -0.93 -6.06 11.25
C CYS A 37 -1.88 -7.10 10.63
N MET A 38 -1.34 -8.22 10.14
CA MET A 38 -2.13 -9.34 9.59
C MET A 38 -2.93 -10.09 10.68
N ALA A 39 -2.59 -9.93 11.95
CA ALA A 39 -3.36 -10.49 13.05
C ALA A 39 -4.41 -9.50 13.59
N ILE A 40 -4.04 -8.24 13.74
CA ILE A 40 -4.88 -7.21 14.38
C ILE A 40 -6.02 -6.77 13.46
N ILE A 41 -5.69 -6.44 12.21
CA ILE A 41 -6.65 -5.83 11.29
C ILE A 41 -7.80 -6.78 10.90
N PRO A 42 -7.59 -8.06 10.57
CA PRO A 42 -8.73 -8.93 10.27
C PRO A 42 -9.72 -9.07 11.42
N VAL A 43 -9.23 -9.02 12.66
CA VAL A 43 -10.10 -9.04 13.86
C VAL A 43 -10.91 -7.73 13.93
N GLN A 44 -10.26 -6.58 13.83
CA GLN A 44 -10.92 -5.27 13.82
C GLN A 44 -11.90 -5.15 12.65
N TRP A 45 -11.49 -5.59 11.45
CA TRP A 45 -12.30 -5.58 10.23
C TRP A 45 -13.56 -6.42 10.35
N CYS A 46 -13.43 -7.64 10.90
CA CYS A 46 -14.55 -8.51 11.16
C CYS A 46 -15.51 -7.93 12.20
N LEU A 47 -14.97 -7.40 13.32
CA LEU A 47 -15.78 -6.86 14.40
C LEU A 47 -16.64 -5.68 13.93
N PHE A 48 -16.04 -4.69 13.24
CA PHE A 48 -16.76 -3.48 12.85
C PHE A 48 -16.10 -2.70 11.69
N GLY A 49 -14.81 -2.86 11.37
CA GLY A 49 -14.11 -2.04 10.39
C GLY A 49 -14.76 -2.11 9.01
N TYR A 50 -15.09 -3.31 8.51
CA TYR A 50 -15.85 -3.44 7.27
C TYR A 50 -17.17 -2.68 7.32
N SER A 51 -17.88 -2.76 8.44
CA SER A 51 -19.18 -2.09 8.62
C SER A 51 -19.05 -0.56 8.59
N PHE A 52 -17.99 -0.02 9.16
CA PHE A 52 -17.70 1.41 9.14
C PHE A 52 -17.32 1.91 7.75
N ALA A 53 -16.54 1.13 7.01
CA ALA A 53 -16.13 1.49 5.66
C ALA A 53 -17.25 1.32 4.62
N PHE A 54 -17.97 0.19 4.63
CA PHE A 54 -18.87 -0.21 3.55
C PHE A 54 -20.32 -0.48 3.98
N GLY A 55 -20.61 -0.51 5.26
CA GLY A 55 -21.97 -0.74 5.76
C GLY A 55 -22.92 0.45 5.50
N PRO A 56 -24.25 0.24 5.60
CA PRO A 56 -25.22 1.33 5.57
C PRO A 56 -24.88 2.40 6.60
N GLY A 57 -25.06 3.67 6.25
CA GLY A 57 -24.74 4.79 7.15
C GLY A 57 -24.83 6.13 6.45
N ASN A 58 -24.12 7.13 6.95
CA ASN A 58 -24.02 8.45 6.34
C ASN A 58 -22.80 8.54 5.39
N SER A 59 -22.57 9.73 4.85
CA SER A 59 -21.45 9.97 3.91
C SER A 59 -20.05 9.96 4.56
N VAL A 60 -19.98 9.95 5.89
CA VAL A 60 -18.72 10.01 6.66
C VAL A 60 -18.39 8.68 7.31
N PHE A 61 -19.38 7.98 7.87
CA PHE A 61 -19.24 6.70 8.54
C PHE A 61 -20.35 5.72 8.15
N GLY A 62 -20.02 4.43 8.07
CA GLY A 62 -20.97 3.35 8.11
C GLY A 62 -21.54 3.14 9.53
N SER A 63 -22.43 2.18 9.64
CA SER A 63 -23.07 1.80 10.92
C SER A 63 -22.55 0.46 11.42
N PHE A 64 -23.10 -0.09 12.51
CA PHE A 64 -22.83 -1.45 12.98
C PHE A 64 -23.67 -2.55 12.31
N ASN A 65 -24.38 -2.26 11.22
CA ASN A 65 -25.30 -3.22 10.60
C ASN A 65 -24.60 -4.48 10.10
N TYR A 66 -23.36 -4.35 9.65
CA TYR A 66 -22.52 -5.46 9.18
C TYR A 66 -21.47 -5.91 10.22
N ALA A 67 -21.60 -5.47 11.48
CA ALA A 67 -20.71 -5.90 12.54
C ALA A 67 -20.69 -7.44 12.65
N VAL A 68 -19.52 -7.99 12.93
CA VAL A 68 -19.19 -9.42 12.90
C VAL A 68 -19.57 -10.12 11.59
N LEU A 69 -19.67 -9.36 10.49
CA LEU A 69 -20.05 -9.82 9.15
C LEU A 69 -21.37 -10.60 9.12
N ARG A 70 -22.28 -10.33 10.05
CA ARG A 70 -23.52 -11.09 10.30
C ARG A 70 -24.53 -11.11 9.15
N SER A 71 -24.42 -10.17 8.21
CA SER A 71 -25.36 -10.05 7.08
C SER A 71 -24.87 -10.72 5.80
N PHE A 72 -23.76 -11.45 5.84
CA PHE A 72 -23.17 -12.09 4.68
C PHE A 72 -23.34 -13.60 4.71
N GLY A 73 -24.11 -14.12 3.72
CA GLY A 73 -24.26 -15.53 3.44
C GLY A 73 -23.44 -15.99 2.24
N PHE A 74 -23.48 -17.29 1.93
CA PHE A 74 -22.73 -17.89 0.83
C PHE A 74 -23.16 -17.38 -0.56
N ASN A 75 -24.41 -16.95 -0.71
CA ASN A 75 -25.00 -16.53 -1.99
C ASN A 75 -25.14 -15.01 -2.13
N ASN A 76 -24.63 -14.22 -1.21
CA ASN A 76 -24.68 -12.76 -1.33
C ASN A 76 -23.61 -12.26 -2.28
N PHE A 77 -23.99 -11.36 -3.19
CA PHE A 77 -23.08 -10.67 -4.12
C PHE A 77 -22.87 -9.23 -3.66
N TYR A 78 -21.66 -8.70 -3.93
CA TYR A 78 -21.34 -7.30 -3.69
C TYR A 78 -22.22 -6.41 -4.56
N GLY A 79 -22.83 -5.37 -3.98
CA GLY A 79 -23.78 -4.48 -4.67
C GLY A 79 -25.24 -4.87 -4.57
N GLU A 80 -25.60 -6.04 -4.01
CA GLU A 80 -26.97 -6.55 -3.95
C GLU A 80 -27.88 -5.74 -3.00
N ASN A 81 -27.34 -5.10 -1.99
CA ASN A 81 -28.10 -4.34 -0.98
C ASN A 81 -27.89 -2.84 -1.08
N SER A 82 -28.24 -2.24 -2.23
CA SER A 82 -28.28 -0.78 -2.44
C SER A 82 -26.92 -0.04 -2.42
N ASP A 83 -25.81 -0.70 -2.63
CA ASP A 83 -24.55 -0.02 -2.92
C ASP A 83 -24.55 0.44 -4.40
N PRO A 84 -24.44 1.75 -4.69
CA PRO A 84 -24.51 2.27 -6.06
C PRO A 84 -23.35 1.84 -6.98
N MET A 85 -22.33 1.18 -6.48
CA MET A 85 -21.31 0.53 -7.31
C MET A 85 -21.76 -0.84 -7.80
N ASN A 86 -22.86 -0.89 -8.47
CA ASN A 86 -23.55 -2.01 -9.14
C ASN A 86 -22.65 -3.09 -9.79
N SER A 87 -21.81 -3.78 -9.06
CA SER A 87 -21.12 -4.94 -9.59
C SER A 87 -21.55 -6.21 -8.86
N LEU A 88 -22.66 -6.79 -9.29
CA LEU A 88 -23.06 -8.16 -8.96
C LEU A 88 -22.06 -9.22 -9.49
N THR A 89 -20.77 -8.86 -9.57
CA THR A 89 -19.75 -9.63 -10.30
C THR A 89 -18.96 -10.56 -9.41
N ILE A 90 -18.90 -10.29 -8.10
CA ILE A 90 -18.13 -11.09 -7.14
C ILE A 90 -18.93 -11.37 -5.86
N PRO A 91 -18.69 -12.50 -5.17
CA PRO A 91 -19.28 -12.78 -3.87
C PRO A 91 -18.88 -11.71 -2.84
N SER A 92 -19.82 -11.28 -1.99
CA SER A 92 -19.59 -10.25 -0.96
C SER A 92 -18.43 -10.59 -0.03
N LEU A 93 -18.28 -11.84 0.40
CA LEU A 93 -17.17 -12.27 1.24
C LEU A 93 -15.80 -12.18 0.54
N THR A 94 -15.76 -12.29 -0.80
CA THR A 94 -14.54 -12.03 -1.57
C THR A 94 -14.17 -10.56 -1.51
N PHE A 95 -15.14 -9.65 -1.64
CA PHE A 95 -14.93 -8.21 -1.49
C PHE A 95 -14.50 -7.85 -0.06
N VAL A 96 -15.17 -8.40 0.96
CA VAL A 96 -14.79 -8.22 2.38
C VAL A 96 -13.32 -8.58 2.59
N SER A 97 -12.90 -9.76 2.10
CA SER A 97 -11.52 -10.25 2.26
C SER A 97 -10.53 -9.42 1.45
N PHE A 98 -10.86 -9.01 0.22
CA PHE A 98 -10.03 -8.17 -0.62
C PHE A 98 -9.77 -6.82 0.04
N GLN A 99 -10.81 -6.15 0.53
CA GLN A 99 -10.70 -4.87 1.21
C GLN A 99 -10.01 -4.98 2.58
N CYS A 100 -10.14 -6.11 3.27
CA CYS A 100 -9.36 -6.39 4.48
C CYS A 100 -7.85 -6.36 4.21
N ALA A 101 -7.42 -6.96 3.10
CA ALA A 101 -6.01 -6.96 2.71
C ALA A 101 -5.47 -5.54 2.45
N PHE A 102 -6.30 -4.64 1.94
CA PHE A 102 -5.98 -3.21 1.79
C PHE A 102 -5.81 -2.52 3.15
N ALA A 103 -6.71 -2.77 4.09
CA ALA A 103 -6.59 -2.23 5.45
C ALA A 103 -5.29 -2.70 6.13
N ILE A 104 -4.94 -3.98 5.98
CA ILE A 104 -3.71 -4.56 6.52
C ILE A 104 -2.47 -3.86 5.95
N ILE A 105 -2.34 -3.82 4.63
CA ILE A 105 -1.14 -3.27 4.00
C ILE A 105 -0.99 -1.78 4.29
N THR A 106 -2.10 -1.03 4.37
CA THR A 106 -2.06 0.41 4.61
C THR A 106 -1.41 0.76 5.94
N VAL A 107 -1.84 0.14 7.03
CA VAL A 107 -1.23 0.40 8.35
C VAL A 107 0.17 -0.22 8.46
N ALA A 108 0.42 -1.34 7.79
CA ALA A 108 1.73 -1.97 7.76
C ALA A 108 2.80 -1.07 7.09
N LEU A 109 2.42 -0.25 6.10
CA LEU A 109 3.30 0.75 5.48
C LEU A 109 3.86 1.76 6.50
N ILE A 110 3.11 2.08 7.56
CA ILE A 110 3.56 3.02 8.60
C ILE A 110 4.68 2.42 9.46
N SER A 111 4.81 1.10 9.52
CA SER A 111 5.77 0.39 10.38
C SER A 111 7.22 0.85 10.16
N GLY A 112 7.61 1.14 8.92
CA GLY A 112 8.94 1.64 8.59
C GLY A 112 9.30 2.97 9.24
N SER A 113 8.30 3.81 9.50
CA SER A 113 8.49 5.11 10.17
C SER A 113 8.65 5.00 11.68
N VAL A 114 8.22 3.91 12.30
CA VAL A 114 8.19 3.75 13.76
C VAL A 114 9.18 2.71 14.29
N VAL A 115 9.77 1.89 13.42
CA VAL A 115 10.74 0.86 13.81
C VAL A 115 11.94 1.46 14.56
N GLY A 116 12.33 0.83 15.67
CA GLY A 116 13.40 1.32 16.55
C GLY A 116 13.05 2.58 17.35
N ARG A 117 11.79 3.06 17.31
CA ARG A 117 11.30 4.26 18.03
C ARG A 117 10.06 3.99 18.87
N MET A 118 9.21 3.04 18.47
CA MET A 118 7.99 2.68 19.18
C MET A 118 8.08 1.24 19.70
N LYS A 119 7.66 1.01 20.94
CA LYS A 119 7.56 -0.34 21.52
C LYS A 119 6.40 -1.10 20.90
N LEU A 120 6.45 -2.44 20.93
CA LEU A 120 5.48 -3.31 20.27
C LEU A 120 4.03 -3.10 20.75
N ILE A 121 3.78 -3.07 22.07
CA ILE A 121 2.41 -2.94 22.60
C ILE A 121 1.77 -1.60 22.19
N PRO A 122 2.43 -0.43 22.38
CA PRO A 122 1.94 0.83 21.83
C PRO A 122 1.69 0.80 20.32
N TYR A 123 2.54 0.10 19.54
CA TYR A 123 2.34 -0.05 18.11
C TYR A 123 1.07 -0.86 17.78
N MET A 124 0.83 -1.96 18.48
CA MET A 124 -0.38 -2.77 18.29
C MET A 124 -1.65 -1.97 18.58
N ILE A 125 -1.65 -1.17 19.65
CA ILE A 125 -2.76 -0.26 19.99
C ILE A 125 -2.91 0.80 18.89
N PHE A 126 -1.82 1.38 18.43
CA PHE A 126 -1.82 2.34 17.32
C PHE A 126 -2.43 1.73 16.06
N VAL A 127 -2.02 0.52 15.65
CA VAL A 127 -2.54 -0.19 14.48
C VAL A 127 -4.06 -0.31 14.55
N PHE A 128 -4.59 -0.76 15.69
CA PHE A 128 -6.03 -0.91 15.90
C PHE A 128 -6.79 0.43 15.83
N LEU A 129 -6.31 1.43 16.55
CA LEU A 129 -6.95 2.75 16.63
C LEU A 129 -6.83 3.51 15.31
N TRP A 130 -5.66 3.49 14.68
CA TRP A 130 -5.43 4.17 13.40
C TRP A 130 -6.30 3.59 12.30
N SER A 131 -6.42 2.26 12.22
CA SER A 131 -7.32 1.63 11.25
C SER A 131 -8.76 2.09 11.47
N THR A 132 -9.23 2.07 12.72
CA THR A 132 -10.60 2.46 13.05
C THR A 132 -10.92 3.93 12.76
N PHE A 133 -10.02 4.85 13.11
CA PHE A 133 -10.31 6.29 13.06
C PHE A 133 -9.76 7.00 11.82
N CYS A 134 -8.81 6.39 11.12
CA CYS A 134 -8.23 6.96 9.89
C CYS A 134 -8.58 6.13 8.66
N TYR A 135 -8.27 4.83 8.65
CA TYR A 135 -8.46 4.01 7.46
C TYR A 135 -9.94 3.78 7.12
N ASP A 136 -10.74 3.31 8.07
CA ASP A 136 -12.15 2.98 7.83
C ASP A 136 -12.94 4.19 7.31
N PRO A 137 -12.79 5.41 7.89
CA PRO A 137 -13.40 6.62 7.32
C PRO A 137 -12.90 6.96 5.92
N LEU A 138 -11.59 6.89 5.66
CA LEU A 138 -11.04 7.18 4.34
C LEU A 138 -11.56 6.20 3.28
N ALA A 139 -11.62 4.91 3.60
CA ALA A 139 -12.22 3.90 2.74
C ALA A 139 -13.71 4.20 2.49
N ARG A 140 -14.44 4.64 3.53
CA ARG A 140 -15.83 5.11 3.40
C ARG A 140 -15.95 6.28 2.43
N TRP A 141 -15.13 7.29 2.60
CA TRP A 141 -15.24 8.53 1.83
C TRP A 141 -14.96 8.33 0.34
N ILE A 142 -14.02 7.44 0.01
CA ILE A 142 -13.48 7.30 -1.34
C ILE A 142 -13.99 6.04 -2.06
N PHE A 143 -13.97 4.89 -1.39
CA PHE A 143 -14.32 3.61 -2.03
C PHE A 143 -15.80 3.25 -1.93
N SER A 144 -16.52 3.74 -0.91
CA SER A 144 -17.95 3.49 -0.82
C SER A 144 -18.73 4.48 -1.69
N GLY A 145 -19.69 3.98 -2.47
CA GLY A 145 -20.61 4.83 -3.25
C GLY A 145 -21.45 5.78 -2.42
N GLN A 146 -21.51 5.60 -1.09
CA GLN A 146 -22.16 6.51 -0.16
C GLN A 146 -21.20 7.59 0.38
N GLY A 147 -19.89 7.45 0.16
CA GLY A 147 -18.88 8.39 0.62
C GLY A 147 -18.98 9.78 -0.02
N TRP A 148 -18.67 10.82 0.74
CA TRP A 148 -18.80 12.19 0.23
C TRP A 148 -17.80 12.51 -0.87
N LEU A 149 -16.54 12.03 -0.79
CA LEU A 149 -15.55 12.22 -1.84
C LEU A 149 -15.90 11.41 -3.10
N ASN A 150 -16.39 10.18 -2.93
CA ASN A 150 -16.86 9.36 -4.05
C ASN A 150 -17.97 10.08 -4.83
N ARG A 151 -18.97 10.64 -4.11
CA ARG A 151 -20.06 11.41 -4.72
C ARG A 151 -19.60 12.71 -5.39
N MET A 152 -18.46 13.26 -4.98
CA MET A 152 -17.83 14.40 -5.66
C MET A 152 -17.06 14.01 -6.91
N GLY A 153 -16.96 12.69 -7.23
CA GLY A 153 -16.29 12.20 -8.42
C GLY A 153 -14.77 12.08 -8.27
N ILE A 154 -14.24 11.87 -7.05
CA ILE A 154 -12.82 11.62 -6.85
C ILE A 154 -12.37 10.39 -7.65
N ILE A 155 -11.20 10.47 -8.24
CA ILE A 155 -10.57 9.37 -8.97
C ILE A 155 -9.50 8.74 -8.08
N ASP A 156 -9.77 7.53 -7.59
CA ASP A 156 -8.81 6.71 -6.86
C ASP A 156 -9.12 5.23 -7.14
N PHE A 157 -8.53 4.71 -8.23
CA PHE A 157 -8.87 3.37 -8.74
C PHE A 157 -8.57 2.25 -7.73
N ALA A 158 -7.39 2.31 -7.11
CA ALA A 158 -6.92 1.23 -6.26
C ALA A 158 -6.30 1.69 -4.93
N GLY A 159 -6.52 2.93 -4.50
CA GLY A 159 -6.07 3.39 -3.18
C GLY A 159 -4.83 4.28 -3.17
N GLY A 160 -4.64 5.08 -4.21
CA GLY A 160 -3.61 6.12 -4.19
C GLY A 160 -3.75 7.04 -2.98
N MET A 161 -4.99 7.46 -2.65
CA MET A 161 -5.28 8.25 -1.45
C MET A 161 -5.54 7.37 -0.23
N VAL A 162 -6.42 6.37 -0.35
CA VAL A 162 -6.85 5.54 0.80
C VAL A 162 -5.68 4.77 1.40
N VAL A 163 -4.73 4.31 0.58
CA VAL A 163 -3.60 3.49 1.03
C VAL A 163 -2.32 4.31 1.10
N HIS A 164 -1.84 4.82 -0.04
CA HIS A 164 -0.47 5.34 -0.13
C HIS A 164 -0.31 6.73 0.47
N PHE A 165 -1.20 7.66 0.13
CA PHE A 165 -1.18 9.00 0.71
C PHE A 165 -1.45 8.96 2.21
N ALA A 166 -2.47 8.21 2.64
CA ALA A 166 -2.83 8.09 4.05
C ALA A 166 -1.69 7.50 4.90
N SER A 167 -1.08 6.39 4.45
CA SER A 167 0.05 5.79 5.15
C SER A 167 1.30 6.66 5.11
N GLY A 168 1.58 7.33 3.98
CA GLY A 168 2.73 8.20 3.81
C GLY A 168 2.69 9.41 4.74
N ILE A 169 1.57 10.15 4.76
CA ILE A 169 1.38 11.28 5.69
C ILE A 169 1.42 10.83 7.15
N SER A 170 0.75 9.72 7.47
CA SER A 170 0.78 9.18 8.84
C SER A 170 2.18 8.76 9.27
N GLY A 171 2.95 8.16 8.34
CA GLY A 171 4.35 7.83 8.58
C GLY A 171 5.22 9.05 8.81
N LEU A 172 5.03 10.12 8.02
CA LEU A 172 5.71 11.40 8.19
C LEU A 172 5.40 12.01 9.56
N VAL A 173 4.11 12.12 9.93
CA VAL A 173 3.69 12.66 11.22
C VAL A 173 4.24 11.82 12.38
N ALA A 174 4.16 10.49 12.29
CA ALA A 174 4.73 9.61 13.30
C ALA A 174 6.24 9.80 13.44
N ALA A 175 6.97 9.97 12.33
CA ALA A 175 8.41 10.24 12.36
C ALA A 175 8.75 11.56 13.02
N ILE A 176 7.97 12.61 12.78
CA ILE A 176 8.15 13.95 13.40
C ILE A 176 7.89 13.86 14.90
N ILE A 177 6.79 13.23 15.32
CA ILE A 177 6.39 13.14 16.75
C ILE A 177 7.37 12.29 17.54
N LEU A 178 7.83 11.17 17.00
CA LEU A 178 8.74 10.25 17.69
C LEU A 178 10.19 10.74 17.70
N GLY A 179 10.56 11.63 16.79
CA GLY A 179 11.93 12.13 16.67
C GLY A 179 12.91 11.09 16.10
N SER A 180 14.20 11.36 16.26
CA SER A 180 15.28 10.50 15.77
C SER A 180 15.39 9.19 16.56
N ARG A 181 15.88 8.12 15.90
CA ARG A 181 16.23 6.86 16.58
C ARG A 181 17.40 7.08 17.53
N SER A 182 17.36 6.45 18.70
CA SER A 182 18.51 6.38 19.59
C SER A 182 19.66 5.64 18.87
N ASN A 183 20.86 6.21 18.89
CA ASN A 183 22.05 5.65 18.23
C ASN A 183 21.86 5.43 16.71
N PHE A 184 21.21 6.38 16.03
CA PHE A 184 21.09 6.36 14.57
C PHE A 184 22.47 6.52 13.92
N ASP A 185 22.85 5.57 13.05
CA ASP A 185 24.04 5.66 12.22
C ASP A 185 23.65 6.01 10.77
N PRO A 186 23.98 7.21 10.29
CA PRO A 186 23.66 7.61 8.91
C PRO A 186 24.45 6.80 7.84
N ASN A 187 25.47 6.05 8.26
CA ASN A 187 26.30 5.26 7.35
C ASN A 187 25.85 3.79 7.22
N VAL A 188 24.78 3.39 7.89
CA VAL A 188 24.28 1.99 7.90
C VAL A 188 24.15 1.41 6.49
N LEU A 189 23.61 2.16 5.53
CA LEU A 189 23.51 1.72 4.13
C LEU A 189 24.88 1.62 3.43
N LYS A 190 25.85 2.42 3.87
CA LYS A 190 27.23 2.42 3.33
C LYS A 190 28.08 1.31 3.93
N THR A 191 27.82 0.92 5.17
CA THR A 191 28.62 -0.08 5.91
C THR A 191 28.18 -1.53 5.63
N GLY A 192 27.10 -1.73 4.85
CA GLY A 192 26.59 -3.07 4.55
C GLY A 192 25.91 -3.78 5.73
N GLN A 193 25.59 -3.06 6.80
CA GLN A 193 24.86 -3.60 7.96
C GLN A 193 23.35 -3.71 7.73
N THR A 194 22.96 -4.12 6.51
CA THR A 194 21.58 -4.30 6.06
C THR A 194 21.44 -5.66 5.39
N HIS A 195 20.22 -6.11 5.18
CA HIS A 195 19.91 -7.40 4.59
C HIS A 195 19.34 -7.24 3.17
N LEU A 196 20.10 -6.63 2.25
CA LEU A 196 19.65 -6.29 0.88
C LEU A 196 19.02 -7.45 0.08
N PRO A 197 19.43 -8.71 0.19
CA PRO A 197 18.72 -9.81 -0.47
C PRO A 197 17.24 -9.88 -0.11
N PHE A 198 16.86 -9.55 1.14
CA PHE A 198 15.48 -9.48 1.55
C PHE A 198 14.75 -8.27 0.93
N THR A 199 15.44 -7.15 0.73
CA THR A 199 14.86 -6.00 -0.01
C THR A 199 14.50 -6.39 -1.42
N VAL A 200 15.40 -7.08 -2.13
CA VAL A 200 15.15 -7.55 -3.51
C VAL A 200 13.99 -8.55 -3.55
N LEU A 201 13.98 -9.53 -2.64
CA LEU A 201 12.90 -10.51 -2.54
C LEU A 201 11.56 -9.80 -2.26
N GLY A 202 11.53 -8.89 -1.27
CA GLY A 202 10.37 -8.10 -0.92
C GLY A 202 9.85 -7.26 -2.09
N THR A 203 10.76 -6.64 -2.87
CA THR A 203 10.41 -5.89 -4.08
C THR A 203 9.71 -6.79 -5.10
N GLY A 204 10.22 -7.99 -5.35
CA GLY A 204 9.59 -8.96 -6.25
C GLY A 204 8.20 -9.38 -5.77
N MET A 205 8.05 -9.68 -4.47
CA MET A 205 6.76 -10.03 -3.88
C MET A 205 5.75 -8.86 -3.96
N LEU A 206 6.19 -7.63 -3.72
CA LEU A 206 5.35 -6.43 -3.88
C LEU A 206 4.95 -6.23 -5.34
N TRP A 207 5.88 -6.37 -6.28
CA TRP A 207 5.56 -6.20 -7.71
C TRP A 207 4.51 -7.19 -8.18
N VAL A 208 4.70 -8.48 -7.91
CA VAL A 208 3.73 -9.52 -8.26
C VAL A 208 2.39 -9.31 -7.54
N GLY A 209 2.44 -9.00 -6.24
CA GLY A 209 1.24 -8.73 -5.44
C GLY A 209 0.43 -7.53 -5.96
N TRP A 210 1.12 -6.51 -6.49
CA TRP A 210 0.47 -5.31 -7.04
C TRP A 210 -0.34 -5.57 -8.31
N MET A 211 -0.04 -6.64 -9.06
CA MET A 211 -0.91 -7.09 -10.17
C MET A 211 -2.30 -7.45 -9.64
N GLY A 212 -2.38 -8.11 -8.48
CA GLY A 212 -3.64 -8.39 -7.80
C GLY A 212 -4.25 -7.16 -7.15
N PHE A 213 -3.41 -6.28 -6.59
CA PHE A 213 -3.84 -5.03 -5.95
C PHE A 213 -4.59 -4.12 -6.94
N ASN A 214 -3.96 -3.77 -8.06
CA ASN A 214 -4.57 -2.92 -9.07
C ASN A 214 -5.56 -3.68 -9.95
N GLY A 215 -5.23 -4.87 -10.45
CA GLY A 215 -6.14 -5.64 -11.29
C GLY A 215 -7.42 -6.06 -10.57
N GLY A 216 -7.30 -6.45 -9.29
CA GLY A 216 -8.44 -6.81 -8.46
C GLY A 216 -9.38 -5.64 -8.13
N SER A 217 -8.87 -4.41 -8.16
CA SER A 217 -9.67 -3.20 -7.89
C SER A 217 -10.72 -2.89 -8.96
N ALA A 218 -10.65 -3.56 -10.12
CA ALA A 218 -11.74 -3.57 -11.09
C ALA A 218 -12.99 -4.33 -10.60
N VAL A 219 -12.88 -5.09 -9.49
CA VAL A 219 -13.97 -5.89 -8.88
C VAL A 219 -14.65 -6.84 -9.90
N ALA A 220 -13.98 -7.13 -11.00
CA ALA A 220 -14.46 -8.02 -12.09
C ALA A 220 -13.27 -8.55 -12.90
N ALA A 221 -13.45 -9.72 -13.52
CA ALA A 221 -12.54 -10.24 -14.53
C ALA A 221 -12.92 -9.67 -15.92
N ASN A 222 -12.44 -8.46 -16.23
CA ASN A 222 -12.80 -7.71 -17.44
C ASN A 222 -11.59 -6.98 -18.05
N GLY A 223 -11.82 -6.21 -19.13
CA GLY A 223 -10.79 -5.44 -19.80
C GLY A 223 -10.14 -4.38 -18.93
N ILE A 224 -10.85 -3.81 -17.94
CA ILE A 224 -10.30 -2.82 -16.99
C ILE A 224 -9.28 -3.49 -16.06
N ALA A 225 -9.58 -4.70 -15.57
CA ALA A 225 -8.64 -5.48 -14.78
C ALA A 225 -7.34 -5.77 -15.56
N SER A 226 -7.48 -6.17 -16.82
CA SER A 226 -6.35 -6.42 -17.72
C SER A 226 -5.53 -5.16 -18.00
N LEU A 227 -6.20 -4.04 -18.24
CA LEU A 227 -5.57 -2.72 -18.41
C LEU A 227 -4.78 -2.32 -17.16
N ALA A 228 -5.37 -2.46 -15.97
CA ALA A 228 -4.72 -2.13 -14.71
C ALA A 228 -3.45 -2.96 -14.46
N ILE A 229 -3.46 -4.25 -14.82
CA ILE A 229 -2.28 -5.12 -14.73
C ILE A 229 -1.16 -4.63 -15.66
N VAL A 230 -1.48 -4.33 -16.92
CA VAL A 230 -0.51 -3.81 -17.90
C VAL A 230 0.08 -2.49 -17.42
N ASN A 231 -0.76 -1.54 -17.01
CA ASN A 231 -0.35 -0.22 -16.52
C ASN A 231 0.55 -0.31 -15.29
N THR A 232 0.22 -1.21 -14.36
CA THR A 232 1.03 -1.47 -13.16
C THR A 232 2.44 -1.92 -13.52
N ASN A 233 2.55 -2.88 -14.44
CA ASN A 233 3.85 -3.39 -14.87
C ASN A 233 4.66 -2.34 -15.62
N VAL A 234 4.04 -1.62 -16.55
CA VAL A 234 4.70 -0.57 -17.35
C VAL A 234 5.22 0.56 -16.47
N ALA A 235 4.41 1.04 -15.51
CA ALA A 235 4.82 2.14 -14.64
C ALA A 235 5.94 1.73 -13.66
N ALA A 236 5.90 0.53 -13.11
CA ALA A 236 6.97 0.01 -12.26
C ALA A 236 8.30 -0.06 -13.03
N ALA A 237 8.26 -0.65 -14.23
CA ALA A 237 9.43 -0.80 -15.09
C ALA A 237 10.00 0.55 -15.53
N SER A 238 9.14 1.48 -15.97
CA SER A 238 9.58 2.81 -16.43
C SER A 238 10.17 3.66 -15.30
N SER A 239 9.60 3.60 -14.09
CA SER A 239 10.16 4.27 -12.92
C SER A 239 11.55 3.73 -12.56
N MET A 240 11.72 2.41 -12.58
CA MET A 240 13.01 1.75 -12.34
C MET A 240 14.06 2.17 -13.38
N VAL A 241 13.70 2.18 -14.66
CA VAL A 241 14.59 2.61 -15.75
C VAL A 241 15.00 4.07 -15.58
N MET A 242 14.04 4.97 -15.29
CA MET A 242 14.34 6.39 -15.06
C MET A 242 15.32 6.57 -13.89
N TRP A 243 15.11 5.88 -12.80
CA TRP A 243 16.00 5.94 -11.63
C TRP A 243 17.41 5.50 -11.95
N ILE A 244 17.58 4.37 -12.67
CA ILE A 244 18.89 3.88 -13.11
C ILE A 244 19.59 4.92 -13.99
N ILE A 245 18.87 5.53 -14.94
CA ILE A 245 19.41 6.59 -15.79
C ILE A 245 19.91 7.77 -14.95
N LEU A 246 19.12 8.20 -13.97
CA LEU A 246 19.49 9.31 -13.09
C LEU A 246 20.67 8.98 -12.19
N GLU A 247 20.76 7.76 -11.64
CA GLU A 247 21.96 7.32 -10.88
C GLU A 247 23.21 7.33 -11.75
N ILE A 248 23.13 6.89 -13.00
CA ILE A 248 24.27 6.90 -13.92
C ILE A 248 24.72 8.34 -14.24
N ILE A 249 23.76 9.24 -14.50
CA ILE A 249 24.06 10.62 -14.91
C ILE A 249 24.46 11.50 -13.73
N LEU A 250 23.74 11.39 -12.60
CA LEU A 250 23.87 12.27 -11.45
C LEU A 250 24.68 11.66 -10.30
N GLY A 251 25.23 10.48 -10.47
CA GLY A 251 25.90 9.71 -9.40
C GLY A 251 26.99 10.49 -8.63
N LYS A 252 27.65 11.46 -9.26
CA LYS A 252 28.58 12.37 -8.58
C LYS A 252 27.90 13.28 -7.55
N ALA A 253 26.67 13.71 -7.82
CA ALA A 253 25.92 14.59 -6.92
C ALA A 253 25.44 13.85 -5.65
N THR A 254 25.27 12.53 -5.73
CA THR A 254 24.86 11.67 -4.62
C THR A 254 26.02 11.09 -3.82
N GLY A 255 27.28 11.44 -4.16
CA GLY A 255 28.49 10.89 -3.54
C GLY A 255 28.76 9.43 -3.91
N GLN A 256 28.10 8.91 -4.94
CA GLN A 256 28.36 7.61 -5.55
C GLN A 256 29.36 7.76 -6.73
N ASN A 257 30.08 6.70 -7.06
CA ASN A 257 30.90 6.69 -8.27
C ASN A 257 29.98 6.70 -9.50
N LEU A 258 30.35 7.47 -10.55
CA LEU A 258 29.67 7.45 -11.85
C LEU A 258 29.50 6.02 -12.36
N GLY A 259 28.29 5.67 -12.81
CA GLY A 259 28.00 4.36 -13.39
C GLY A 259 27.68 3.25 -12.38
N VAL A 260 27.63 3.57 -11.07
CA VAL A 260 27.21 2.60 -10.04
C VAL A 260 25.70 2.74 -9.79
N VAL A 261 24.99 1.64 -9.95
CA VAL A 261 23.56 1.55 -9.69
C VAL A 261 23.34 0.93 -8.29
N SER A 262 22.55 1.61 -7.45
CA SER A 262 22.28 1.13 -6.10
C SER A 262 21.12 0.14 -6.06
N ILE A 263 21.32 -1.03 -5.44
CA ILE A 263 20.25 -2.02 -5.26
C ILE A 263 19.07 -1.43 -4.46
N PRO A 264 19.27 -0.75 -3.31
CA PRO A 264 18.17 -0.12 -2.58
C PRO A 264 17.41 0.92 -3.39
N GLY A 265 18.13 1.75 -4.16
CA GLY A 265 17.53 2.76 -5.03
C GLY A 265 16.66 2.14 -6.11
N THR A 266 17.19 1.14 -6.81
CA THR A 266 16.45 0.42 -7.86
C THR A 266 15.19 -0.28 -7.32
N CYS A 267 15.29 -0.91 -6.15
CA CYS A 267 14.14 -1.51 -5.47
C CYS A 267 13.10 -0.45 -5.07
N SER A 268 13.55 0.69 -4.54
CA SER A 268 12.66 1.80 -4.18
C SER A 268 11.97 2.40 -5.41
N ALA A 269 12.71 2.56 -6.51
CA ALA A 269 12.18 3.05 -7.78
C ALA A 269 11.04 2.17 -8.32
N THR A 270 11.19 0.85 -8.22
CA THR A 270 10.13 -0.08 -8.59
C THR A 270 8.86 0.18 -7.79
N VAL A 271 8.98 0.29 -6.46
CA VAL A 271 7.84 0.59 -5.58
C VAL A 271 7.24 1.97 -5.87
N VAL A 272 8.06 2.98 -6.16
CA VAL A 272 7.58 4.31 -6.59
C VAL A 272 6.68 4.18 -7.83
N GLY A 273 7.11 3.45 -8.85
CA GLY A 273 6.31 3.23 -10.06
C GLY A 273 4.97 2.54 -9.78
N LEU A 274 4.97 1.55 -8.90
CA LEU A 274 3.76 0.87 -8.45
C LEU A 274 2.79 1.81 -7.72
N VAL A 275 3.31 2.66 -6.84
CA VAL A 275 2.52 3.63 -6.05
C VAL A 275 1.90 4.70 -6.95
N VAL A 276 2.70 5.35 -7.82
CA VAL A 276 2.20 6.49 -8.60
C VAL A 276 1.16 6.12 -9.65
N ILE A 277 1.14 4.87 -10.13
CA ILE A 277 0.12 4.40 -11.07
C ILE A 277 -1.18 3.97 -10.38
N THR A 278 -1.13 3.62 -9.09
CA THR A 278 -2.25 3.03 -8.35
C THR A 278 -3.57 3.82 -8.48
N PRO A 279 -3.61 5.17 -8.34
CA PRO A 279 -4.87 5.90 -8.46
C PRO A 279 -5.44 5.91 -9.89
N GLY A 280 -4.62 5.71 -10.90
CA GLY A 280 -5.00 5.77 -12.33
C GLY A 280 -4.94 4.44 -13.07
N ALA A 281 -4.57 3.33 -12.42
CA ALA A 281 -4.22 2.08 -13.09
C ALA A 281 -5.31 1.54 -14.03
N GLY A 282 -6.57 1.69 -13.69
CA GLY A 282 -7.71 1.25 -14.51
C GLY A 282 -8.29 2.32 -15.45
N TYR A 283 -7.72 3.54 -15.46
CA TYR A 283 -8.27 4.67 -16.19
C TYR A 283 -7.40 5.16 -17.36
N VAL A 284 -6.07 5.06 -17.22
CA VAL A 284 -5.15 5.59 -18.23
C VAL A 284 -4.76 4.53 -19.26
N GLN A 285 -4.40 4.97 -20.47
CA GLN A 285 -3.81 4.08 -21.47
C GLN A 285 -2.34 3.76 -21.13
N PRO A 286 -1.78 2.63 -21.59
CA PRO A 286 -0.42 2.19 -21.23
C PRO A 286 0.69 3.19 -21.55
N GLY A 287 0.55 3.98 -22.62
CA GLY A 287 1.50 5.07 -22.93
C GLY A 287 1.56 6.15 -21.85
N TYR A 288 0.43 6.48 -21.21
CA TYR A 288 0.41 7.39 -20.06
C TYR A 288 0.94 6.74 -18.80
N ALA A 289 0.71 5.44 -18.59
CA ALA A 289 1.30 4.71 -17.48
C ALA A 289 2.83 4.72 -17.52
N LEU A 290 3.42 4.61 -18.73
CA LEU A 290 4.86 4.77 -18.94
C LEU A 290 5.33 6.16 -18.50
N LEU A 291 4.65 7.23 -18.91
CA LEU A 291 4.99 8.61 -18.54
C LEU A 291 4.84 8.84 -17.02
N ILE A 292 3.77 8.32 -16.41
CA ILE A 292 3.54 8.42 -14.97
C ILE A 292 4.70 7.77 -14.20
N GLY A 293 5.14 6.59 -14.61
CA GLY A 293 6.28 5.91 -13.99
C GLY A 293 7.59 6.69 -14.16
N LEU A 294 7.90 7.17 -15.36
CA LEU A 294 9.09 7.99 -15.61
C LEU A 294 9.11 9.25 -14.76
N ILE A 295 8.01 10.01 -14.76
CA ILE A 295 7.90 11.28 -14.01
C ILE A 295 7.95 11.00 -12.50
N GLY A 296 7.22 9.99 -12.01
CA GLY A 296 7.23 9.61 -10.60
C GLY A 296 8.62 9.21 -10.12
N GLY A 297 9.31 8.35 -10.87
CA GLY A 297 10.69 7.96 -10.58
C GLY A 297 11.64 9.13 -10.55
N CYS A 298 11.52 10.06 -11.51
CA CYS A 298 12.34 11.28 -11.57
C CYS A 298 12.10 12.20 -10.37
N ILE A 299 10.84 12.52 -10.06
CA ILE A 299 10.48 13.43 -8.96
C ILE A 299 10.98 12.89 -7.62
N ILE A 300 10.71 11.62 -7.32
CA ILE A 300 11.11 11.03 -6.03
C ILE A 300 12.63 10.89 -5.93
N TYR A 301 13.32 10.54 -7.03
CA TYR A 301 14.77 10.52 -7.04
C TYR A 301 15.36 11.89 -6.69
N LEU A 302 14.89 12.95 -7.35
CA LEU A 302 15.39 14.33 -7.11
C LEU A 302 15.03 14.82 -5.70
N PHE A 303 13.90 14.37 -5.14
CA PHE A 303 13.51 14.74 -3.78
C PHE A 303 14.41 14.10 -2.71
N LEU A 304 15.03 12.96 -3.03
CA LEU A 304 15.92 12.24 -2.10
C LEU A 304 17.40 12.64 -2.23
N LEU A 305 17.76 13.48 -3.22
CA LEU A 305 19.08 14.12 -3.33
C LEU A 305 19.29 15.18 -2.28
#